data_41e425fd2f8b2eb11d3e5ba6a57dc004
#
_entry.id   41e425fd2f8b2eb11d3e5ba6a57dc004
#
_cell.length_a   1.000
_cell.length_b   1.000
_cell.length_c   1.000
_cell.angle_alpha   90.00
_cell.angle_beta   90.00
_cell.angle_gamma   90.00
#
_symmetry.space_group_name_H-M   'P 1'
#
loop_
_entity.id
_entity.type
_entity.pdbx_description
1 polymer ?
#
loop_
_entity_poly.entity_id
_entity_poly.type
_entity_poly.pdbx_seq_one_letter_code
_entity_poly.pdbx_strand_id
1 'polypeptide(L)'
;RYGSNTNTNGAPIIRLAEVVLNWIEAKEELAIHFGGAKVTQDDIDRSINAIRNRPLDAEAISVGVKKTAPLVLAELVDDPARTSDIEKATLGGVVATPLLWEIRRERRMEFFLEQTRILDIRRWGKLELMDCDLNPEIMVGAWGDYNEGPGLQKSFNLLTASQFGKLQVQKLDGTVVTFDGEADAKGNIISSNAADMVGFKLPTSVAKRYSIEPRHYLEPVCTDVISQYITRGYSIEQNPGW
;
A
#
# COMPACT_ATOMS: atom_id res chain seq x y z
N ARG A 1 -23.11 9.43 -3.73
CA ARG A 1 -23.86 8.19 -4.09
C ARG A 1 -23.16 6.89 -3.62
N TYR A 2 -22.00 6.97 -3.01
CA TYR A 2 -21.27 5.79 -2.53
C TYR A 2 -21.89 5.13 -1.30
N GLY A 3 -22.85 5.74 -0.66
CA GLY A 3 -23.54 5.20 0.51
C GLY A 3 -24.95 4.63 0.23
N SER A 4 -25.37 4.48 -1.04
CA SER A 4 -26.68 3.93 -1.37
C SER A 4 -26.53 2.62 -2.17
N ASN A 5 -27.32 1.62 -1.83
CA ASN A 5 -27.41 0.35 -2.56
C ASN A 5 -28.09 0.50 -3.95
N THR A 6 -28.22 1.71 -4.46
CA THR A 6 -28.88 2.02 -5.75
C THR A 6 -27.89 2.17 -6.90
N ASN A 7 -26.60 1.85 -6.69
CA ASN A 7 -25.61 1.85 -7.74
C ASN A 7 -25.85 0.66 -8.69
N THR A 8 -26.09 0.94 -9.95
CA THR A 8 -26.29 -0.06 -11.01
C THR A 8 -25.00 -0.47 -11.72
N ASN A 9 -23.88 0.13 -11.38
CA ASN A 9 -22.59 -0.22 -11.96
C ASN A 9 -22.12 -1.55 -11.38
N GLY A 10 -21.70 -2.48 -12.24
CA GLY A 10 -21.07 -3.73 -11.83
C GLY A 10 -19.73 -3.43 -11.09
N ALA A 11 -19.53 -4.03 -9.93
CA ALA A 11 -18.23 -4.00 -9.27
C ALA A 11 -17.35 -5.09 -9.89
N PRO A 12 -16.19 -4.77 -10.49
CA PRO A 12 -15.30 -5.80 -11.01
C PRO A 12 -14.73 -6.61 -9.85
N ILE A 13 -14.82 -7.92 -9.93
CA ILE A 13 -14.21 -8.86 -8.97
C ILE A 13 -12.74 -9.07 -9.33
N ILE A 14 -12.45 -9.22 -10.63
CA ILE A 14 -11.10 -9.38 -11.16
C ILE A 14 -10.97 -8.44 -12.36
N ARG A 15 -9.83 -7.75 -12.45
CA ARG A 15 -9.51 -6.85 -13.57
C ARG A 15 -8.45 -7.49 -14.48
N LEU A 16 -8.45 -7.12 -15.76
CA LEU A 16 -7.43 -7.58 -16.70
C LEU A 16 -6.00 -7.27 -16.22
N ALA A 17 -5.79 -6.12 -15.56
CA ALA A 17 -4.50 -5.77 -14.98
C ALA A 17 -4.01 -6.82 -13.97
N GLU A 18 -4.90 -7.43 -13.17
CA GLU A 18 -4.55 -8.48 -12.24
C GLU A 18 -4.06 -9.75 -12.96
N VAL A 19 -4.77 -10.15 -14.01
CA VAL A 19 -4.38 -11.31 -14.81
C VAL A 19 -2.99 -11.09 -15.43
N VAL A 20 -2.77 -9.92 -15.99
CA VAL A 20 -1.51 -9.57 -16.66
C VAL A 20 -0.36 -9.49 -15.68
N LEU A 21 -0.58 -8.89 -14.50
CA LEU A 21 0.46 -8.80 -13.45
C LEU A 21 0.71 -10.15 -12.77
N ASN A 22 -0.31 -11.01 -12.62
CA ASN A 22 -0.12 -12.38 -12.16
C ASN A 22 0.72 -13.18 -13.16
N TRP A 23 0.47 -13.01 -14.45
CA TRP A 23 1.22 -13.69 -15.50
C TRP A 23 2.71 -13.31 -15.51
N ILE A 24 3.03 -12.01 -15.48
CA ILE A 24 4.44 -11.58 -15.51
C ILE A 24 5.18 -11.96 -14.23
N GLU A 25 4.52 -11.88 -13.06
CA GLU A 25 5.11 -12.32 -11.80
C GLU A 25 5.41 -13.83 -11.84
N ALA A 26 4.43 -14.65 -12.26
CA ALA A 26 4.62 -16.08 -12.36
C ALA A 26 5.74 -16.46 -13.35
N LYS A 27 5.89 -15.72 -14.45
CA LYS A 27 6.97 -15.95 -15.40
C LYS A 27 8.36 -15.66 -14.80
N GLU A 28 8.49 -14.57 -14.06
CA GLU A 28 9.74 -14.22 -13.36
C GLU A 28 10.06 -15.22 -12.26
N GLU A 29 9.07 -15.60 -11.44
CA GLU A 29 9.24 -16.62 -10.38
C GLU A 29 9.65 -17.99 -10.97
N LEU A 30 9.08 -18.40 -12.11
CA LEU A 30 9.48 -19.60 -12.81
C LEU A 30 10.94 -19.54 -13.29
N ALA A 31 11.37 -18.39 -13.81
CA ALA A 31 12.75 -18.19 -14.23
C ALA A 31 13.72 -18.27 -13.03
N ILE A 32 13.37 -17.67 -11.90
CA ILE A 32 14.20 -17.63 -10.69
C ILE A 32 14.34 -19.02 -10.05
N HIS A 33 13.23 -19.73 -9.86
CA HIS A 33 13.19 -20.91 -8.99
C HIS A 33 13.22 -22.25 -9.75
N PHE A 34 12.81 -22.26 -11.01
CA PHE A 34 12.61 -23.49 -11.77
C PHE A 34 13.33 -23.53 -13.13
N GLY A 35 14.19 -22.54 -13.40
CA GLY A 35 14.94 -22.50 -14.67
C GLY A 35 14.05 -22.24 -15.89
N GLY A 36 12.90 -21.62 -15.71
CA GLY A 36 12.03 -21.17 -16.80
C GLY A 36 12.67 -20.10 -17.70
N ALA A 37 12.01 -19.81 -18.81
CA ALA A 37 12.45 -18.77 -19.72
C ALA A 37 12.47 -17.39 -19.02
N LYS A 38 13.57 -16.66 -19.19
CA LYS A 38 13.70 -15.31 -18.64
C LYS A 38 12.63 -14.39 -19.22
N VAL A 39 12.21 -13.40 -18.43
CA VAL A 39 11.35 -12.32 -18.89
C VAL A 39 12.08 -11.49 -19.94
N THR A 40 11.38 -11.17 -21.00
CA THR A 40 11.90 -10.35 -22.13
C THR A 40 11.25 -8.96 -22.11
N GLN A 41 11.80 -8.02 -22.92
CA GLN A 41 11.18 -6.70 -23.07
C GLN A 41 9.76 -6.79 -23.64
N ASP A 42 9.51 -7.71 -24.59
CA ASP A 42 8.18 -7.93 -25.15
C ASP A 42 7.16 -8.39 -24.08
N ASP A 43 7.61 -9.19 -23.10
CA ASP A 43 6.77 -9.58 -21.95
C ASP A 43 6.43 -8.35 -21.08
N ILE A 44 7.40 -7.47 -20.84
CA ILE A 44 7.19 -6.22 -20.11
C ILE A 44 6.24 -5.28 -20.86
N ASP A 45 6.39 -5.19 -22.17
CA ASP A 45 5.55 -4.31 -23.01
C ASP A 45 4.09 -4.78 -23.03
N ARG A 46 3.87 -6.09 -23.03
CA ARG A 46 2.52 -6.69 -22.94
C ARG A 46 1.93 -6.71 -21.54
N SER A 47 2.71 -6.42 -20.50
CA SER A 47 2.27 -6.43 -19.11
C SER A 47 2.36 -5.05 -18.47
N ILE A 48 3.46 -4.74 -17.81
CA ILE A 48 3.67 -3.49 -17.07
C ILE A 48 3.48 -2.27 -17.96
N ASN A 49 4.10 -2.27 -19.14
CA ASN A 49 4.01 -1.14 -20.05
C ASN A 49 2.62 -0.98 -20.66
N ALA A 50 1.86 -2.05 -20.87
CA ALA A 50 0.46 -1.95 -21.26
C ALA A 50 -0.38 -1.21 -20.21
N ILE A 51 -0.09 -1.42 -18.91
CA ILE A 51 -0.74 -0.71 -17.79
C ILE A 51 -0.29 0.76 -17.76
N ARG A 52 1.01 1.03 -17.79
CA ARG A 52 1.58 2.39 -17.73
C ARG A 52 1.15 3.24 -18.94
N ASN A 53 0.93 2.63 -20.08
CA ASN A 53 0.53 3.31 -21.31
C ASN A 53 -0.97 3.62 -21.41
N ARG A 54 -1.80 3.19 -20.45
CA ARG A 54 -3.21 3.56 -20.42
C ARG A 54 -3.39 5.08 -20.51
N PRO A 55 -4.35 5.58 -21.31
CA PRO A 55 -4.59 7.01 -21.40
C PRO A 55 -5.02 7.57 -20.02
N LEU A 56 -4.53 8.76 -19.68
CA LEU A 56 -5.07 9.53 -18.57
C LEU A 56 -6.36 10.23 -19.04
N ASP A 57 -7.31 10.37 -18.14
CA ASP A 57 -8.48 11.20 -18.42
C ASP A 57 -8.13 12.71 -18.42
N ALA A 58 -9.02 13.52 -18.97
CA ALA A 58 -8.79 14.96 -19.11
C ALA A 58 -8.68 15.66 -17.75
N GLU A 59 -9.39 15.19 -16.73
CA GLU A 59 -9.35 15.77 -15.40
C GLU A 59 -8.01 15.49 -14.70
N ALA A 60 -7.50 14.26 -14.80
CA ALA A 60 -6.19 13.89 -14.28
C ALA A 60 -5.08 14.75 -14.93
N ILE A 61 -5.16 14.95 -16.25
CA ILE A 61 -4.20 15.80 -16.98
C ILE A 61 -4.30 17.25 -16.48
N SER A 62 -5.50 17.76 -16.27
CA SER A 62 -5.73 19.15 -15.86
C SER A 62 -5.14 19.47 -14.48
N VAL A 63 -5.05 18.49 -13.59
CA VAL A 63 -4.44 18.63 -12.25
C VAL A 63 -2.97 18.22 -12.21
N GLY A 64 -2.35 18.00 -13.38
CA GLY A 64 -0.91 17.76 -13.48
C GLY A 64 -0.45 16.32 -13.26
N VAL A 65 -1.35 15.34 -13.27
CA VAL A 65 -0.98 13.91 -13.17
C VAL A 65 -0.12 13.53 -14.38
N LYS A 66 1.00 12.88 -14.12
CA LYS A 66 1.93 12.37 -15.14
C LYS A 66 1.96 10.85 -15.11
N LYS A 67 2.08 10.25 -16.29
CA LYS A 67 2.29 8.80 -16.40
C LYS A 67 3.69 8.42 -15.90
N THR A 68 3.79 7.25 -15.27
CA THR A 68 5.08 6.60 -15.06
C THR A 68 5.69 6.23 -16.41
N ALA A 69 6.98 6.46 -16.60
CA ALA A 69 7.68 6.08 -17.81
C ALA A 69 7.61 4.57 -18.07
N PRO A 70 7.61 4.12 -19.33
CA PRO A 70 7.71 2.70 -19.65
C PRO A 70 8.93 2.07 -19.00
N LEU A 71 8.81 0.81 -18.57
CA LEU A 71 9.91 0.03 -18.03
C LEU A 71 10.75 -0.53 -19.18
N VAL A 72 12.06 -0.26 -19.15
CA VAL A 72 13.05 -0.80 -20.08
C VAL A 72 13.97 -1.72 -19.30
N LEU A 73 13.96 -3.02 -19.60
CA LEU A 73 14.73 -4.01 -18.84
C LEU A 73 16.24 -3.73 -18.82
N ALA A 74 16.78 -3.22 -19.93
CA ALA A 74 18.21 -2.89 -20.02
C ALA A 74 18.60 -1.68 -19.14
N GLU A 75 17.63 -0.89 -18.73
CA GLU A 75 17.80 0.32 -17.91
C GLU A 75 17.26 0.13 -16.48
N LEU A 76 16.90 -1.10 -16.11
CA LEU A 76 16.36 -1.39 -14.80
C LEU A 76 17.40 -1.08 -13.70
N VAL A 77 17.10 -0.06 -12.92
CA VAL A 77 17.92 0.34 -11.77
C VAL A 77 17.49 -0.45 -10.54
N ASP A 78 18.46 -0.95 -9.80
CA ASP A 78 18.20 -1.62 -8.52
C ASP A 78 17.75 -0.60 -7.47
N ASP A 79 16.54 -0.78 -6.93
CA ASP A 79 16.00 0.08 -5.88
C ASP A 79 16.66 -0.28 -4.53
N PRO A 80 17.32 0.67 -3.84
CA PRO A 80 17.91 0.42 -2.52
C PRO A 80 16.90 -0.10 -1.48
N ALA A 81 15.63 0.26 -1.58
CA ALA A 81 14.59 -0.21 -0.68
C ALA A 81 14.40 -1.73 -0.74
N ARG A 82 14.72 -2.37 -1.86
CA ARG A 82 14.67 -3.82 -2.05
C ARG A 82 15.53 -4.59 -1.05
N THR A 83 16.62 -4.01 -0.63
CA THR A 83 17.59 -4.62 0.32
C THR A 83 17.57 -3.93 1.68
N SER A 84 16.54 -3.18 2.00
CA SER A 84 16.34 -2.53 3.30
C SER A 84 16.26 -3.57 4.44
N ASP A 85 16.48 -3.13 5.66
CA ASP A 85 16.47 -4.02 6.82
C ASP A 85 15.09 -4.63 7.06
N ILE A 86 14.01 -3.90 6.79
CA ILE A 86 12.65 -4.44 6.87
C ILE A 86 12.42 -5.54 5.84
N GLU A 87 12.92 -5.41 4.62
CA GLU A 87 12.80 -6.45 3.60
C GLU A 87 13.61 -7.71 3.95
N LYS A 88 14.73 -7.57 4.64
CA LYS A 88 15.55 -8.68 5.13
C LYS A 88 14.97 -9.32 6.40
N ALA A 89 14.26 -8.54 7.22
CA ALA A 89 13.68 -9.02 8.47
C ALA A 89 12.42 -9.89 8.29
N THR A 90 11.91 -10.04 7.07
CA THR A 90 10.72 -10.83 6.77
C THR A 90 10.97 -12.33 6.84
N LEU A 91 9.90 -13.10 6.99
CA LEU A 91 9.94 -14.57 7.07
C LEU A 91 10.78 -15.17 5.92
N GLY A 92 11.81 -15.94 6.27
CA GLY A 92 12.70 -16.56 5.30
C GLY A 92 13.80 -15.65 4.71
N GLY A 93 13.80 -14.35 5.01
CA GLY A 93 14.87 -13.42 4.61
C GLY A 93 15.07 -13.28 3.09
N VAL A 94 14.12 -13.76 2.29
CA VAL A 94 14.24 -13.79 0.83
C VAL A 94 14.02 -12.39 0.25
N VAL A 95 15.07 -11.88 -0.38
CA VAL A 95 15.04 -10.59 -1.10
C VAL A 95 14.70 -10.86 -2.56
N ALA A 96 13.70 -10.16 -3.09
CA ALA A 96 13.31 -10.26 -4.49
C ALA A 96 14.46 -9.84 -5.44
N THR A 97 14.51 -10.41 -6.67
CA THR A 97 15.38 -9.86 -7.73
C THR A 97 14.96 -8.43 -8.07
N PRO A 98 15.81 -7.60 -8.70
CA PRO A 98 15.42 -6.25 -9.11
C PRO A 98 14.16 -6.23 -9.98
N LEU A 99 14.01 -7.16 -10.90
CA LEU A 99 12.81 -7.25 -11.73
C LEU A 99 11.57 -7.69 -10.95
N LEU A 100 11.71 -8.70 -10.10
CA LEU A 100 10.59 -9.15 -9.25
C LEU A 100 10.14 -8.06 -8.28
N TRP A 101 11.09 -7.26 -7.75
CA TRP A 101 10.79 -6.09 -6.94
C TRP A 101 9.96 -5.07 -7.71
N GLU A 102 10.34 -4.76 -8.94
CA GLU A 102 9.63 -3.80 -9.79
C GLU A 102 8.22 -4.31 -10.17
N ILE A 103 8.08 -5.59 -10.47
CA ILE A 103 6.76 -6.23 -10.71
C ILE A 103 5.88 -6.08 -9.46
N ARG A 104 6.41 -6.37 -8.27
CA ARG A 104 5.70 -6.23 -6.99
C ARG A 104 5.34 -4.77 -6.68
N ARG A 105 6.23 -3.82 -7.04
CA ARG A 105 5.96 -2.38 -6.94
C ARG A 105 4.81 -1.97 -7.86
N GLU A 106 4.81 -2.43 -9.11
CA GLU A 106 3.73 -2.16 -10.06
C GLU A 106 2.38 -2.69 -9.56
N ARG A 107 2.34 -3.89 -8.99
CA ARG A 107 1.14 -4.44 -8.35
C ARG A 107 0.64 -3.54 -7.22
N ARG A 108 1.54 -3.07 -6.36
CA ARG A 108 1.19 -2.17 -5.25
C ARG A 108 0.57 -0.86 -5.75
N MET A 109 1.08 -0.31 -6.84
CA MET A 109 0.59 0.94 -7.41
C MET A 109 -0.73 0.75 -8.15
N GLU A 110 -0.85 -0.30 -8.95
CA GLU A 110 -2.04 -0.58 -9.75
C GLU A 110 -3.26 -0.94 -8.91
N PHE A 111 -3.04 -1.67 -7.79
CA PHE A 111 -4.11 -2.13 -6.90
C PHE A 111 -4.24 -1.27 -5.63
N PHE A 112 -3.83 -0.02 -5.71
CA PHE A 112 -4.02 0.93 -4.61
C PHE A 112 -5.50 1.05 -4.24
N LEU A 113 -5.81 0.94 -2.94
CA LEU A 113 -7.17 0.87 -2.37
C LEU A 113 -7.98 -0.39 -2.76
N GLU A 114 -7.35 -1.39 -3.38
CA GLU A 114 -7.97 -2.70 -3.59
C GLU A 114 -7.48 -3.71 -2.53
N GLN A 115 -8.22 -4.82 -2.36
CA GLN A 115 -7.97 -5.76 -1.25
C GLN A 115 -6.79 -6.71 -1.50
N THR A 116 -6.14 -6.67 -2.66
CA THR A 116 -5.10 -7.62 -3.06
C THR A 116 -3.82 -7.52 -2.23
N ARG A 117 -3.53 -6.36 -1.66
CA ARG A 117 -2.24 -6.09 -0.99
C ARG A 117 -1.93 -7.04 0.16
N ILE A 118 -2.90 -7.35 1.03
CA ILE A 118 -2.70 -8.26 2.17
C ILE A 118 -2.40 -9.68 1.68
N LEU A 119 -3.10 -10.12 0.64
CA LEU A 119 -2.86 -11.43 0.02
C LEU A 119 -1.47 -11.49 -0.60
N ASP A 120 -1.05 -10.43 -1.29
CA ASP A 120 0.27 -10.34 -1.91
C ASP A 120 1.40 -10.42 -0.87
N ILE A 121 1.38 -9.60 0.18
CA ILE A 121 2.42 -9.63 1.20
C ILE A 121 2.44 -10.94 2.00
N ARG A 122 1.26 -11.59 2.20
CA ARG A 122 1.19 -12.91 2.84
C ARG A 122 1.86 -13.98 1.97
N ARG A 123 1.51 -14.08 0.68
CA ARG A 123 2.08 -15.08 -0.22
C ARG A 123 3.57 -14.85 -0.55
N TRP A 124 4.04 -13.60 -0.42
CA TRP A 124 5.46 -13.26 -0.56
C TRP A 124 6.27 -13.51 0.72
N GLY A 125 5.65 -13.93 1.82
CA GLY A 125 6.32 -14.07 3.10
C GLY A 125 6.73 -12.73 3.71
N LYS A 126 5.91 -11.68 3.55
CA LYS A 126 6.24 -10.28 3.86
C LYS A 126 5.22 -9.62 4.81
N LEU A 127 4.51 -10.39 5.63
CA LEU A 127 3.52 -9.81 6.56
C LEU A 127 4.16 -8.86 7.58
N GLU A 128 5.43 -9.02 7.89
CA GLU A 128 6.20 -8.15 8.78
C GLU A 128 6.23 -6.69 8.28
N LEU A 129 6.00 -6.45 6.99
CA LEU A 129 5.79 -5.09 6.46
C LEU A 129 4.60 -4.37 7.12
N MET A 130 3.69 -5.11 7.75
CA MET A 130 2.56 -4.57 8.51
C MET A 130 2.85 -4.39 10.00
N ASP A 131 4.00 -4.78 10.46
CA ASP A 131 4.44 -4.58 11.84
C ASP A 131 4.90 -3.14 12.04
N CYS A 132 4.27 -2.42 12.96
CA CYS A 132 4.56 -1.01 13.20
C CYS A 132 5.91 -0.77 13.88
N ASP A 133 6.46 -1.75 14.57
CA ASP A 133 7.76 -1.67 15.22
C ASP A 133 8.90 -1.87 14.20
N LEU A 134 8.68 -2.77 13.24
CA LEU A 134 9.64 -3.02 12.16
C LEU A 134 9.51 -2.02 11.02
N ASN A 135 8.29 -1.55 10.75
CA ASN A 135 7.97 -0.62 9.66
C ASN A 135 7.14 0.56 10.16
N PRO A 136 7.77 1.55 10.83
CA PRO A 136 7.05 2.73 11.35
C PRO A 136 6.32 3.53 10.27
N GLU A 137 6.75 3.46 9.02
CA GLU A 137 6.16 4.20 7.91
C GLU A 137 4.71 3.83 7.63
N ILE A 138 4.25 2.63 8.03
CA ILE A 138 2.84 2.26 7.88
C ILE A 138 1.90 3.05 8.80
N MET A 139 2.44 3.73 9.81
CA MET A 139 1.68 4.58 10.73
C MET A 139 1.53 6.01 10.24
N VAL A 140 2.20 6.38 9.15
CA VAL A 140 2.09 7.71 8.56
C VAL A 140 1.14 7.70 7.37
N GLY A 141 0.46 8.85 7.13
CA GLY A 141 -0.41 9.05 5.98
C GLY A 141 0.32 9.60 4.77
N ALA A 142 -0.43 10.13 3.82
CA ALA A 142 0.14 10.75 2.63
C ALA A 142 0.99 11.97 2.98
N TRP A 143 2.05 12.19 2.19
CA TRP A 143 2.79 13.44 2.19
C TRP A 143 1.91 14.57 1.66
N GLY A 144 1.90 15.69 2.34
CA GLY A 144 1.19 16.88 1.93
C GLY A 144 1.96 18.14 2.27
N ASP A 145 1.84 19.12 1.39
CA ASP A 145 2.18 20.51 1.68
C ASP A 145 0.88 21.28 1.89
N TYR A 146 0.62 21.64 3.12
CA TYR A 146 -0.61 22.37 3.47
C TYR A 146 -0.52 23.86 3.16
N ASN A 147 0.62 24.35 2.70
CA ASN A 147 0.84 25.74 2.30
C ASN A 147 0.69 25.96 0.80
N GLU A 148 0.89 24.92 -0.01
CA GLU A 148 0.85 25.03 -1.48
C GLU A 148 -0.52 24.66 -2.05
N GLY A 149 -1.01 25.55 -2.91
CA GLY A 149 -2.14 25.35 -3.77
C GLY A 149 -3.51 25.65 -3.15
N PRO A 150 -4.47 26.06 -3.97
CA PRO A 150 -5.81 26.46 -3.54
C PRO A 150 -6.62 25.33 -2.90
N GLY A 151 -6.19 24.07 -3.10
CA GLY A 151 -6.85 22.90 -2.53
C GLY A 151 -6.52 22.65 -1.07
N LEU A 152 -5.26 22.82 -0.68
CA LEU A 152 -4.79 22.53 0.69
C LEU A 152 -5.08 23.68 1.64
N GLN A 153 -4.96 24.92 1.19
CA GLN A 153 -5.39 26.09 1.96
C GLN A 153 -6.91 26.09 2.24
N LYS A 154 -7.72 25.55 1.30
CA LYS A 154 -9.11 25.23 1.56
C LYS A 154 -9.31 24.14 2.62
N SER A 155 -8.36 23.22 2.75
CA SER A 155 -8.41 22.16 3.76
C SER A 155 -8.28 22.70 5.18
N PHE A 156 -7.46 23.74 5.41
CA PHE A 156 -7.43 24.44 6.71
C PHE A 156 -8.76 25.13 7.02
N ASN A 157 -9.37 25.76 6.03
CA ASN A 157 -10.68 26.43 6.18
C ASN A 157 -11.84 25.44 6.40
N LEU A 158 -11.62 24.15 6.15
CA LEU A 158 -12.59 23.08 6.40
C LEU A 158 -12.37 22.40 7.77
N LEU A 159 -11.28 22.72 8.47
CA LEU A 159 -11.04 22.18 9.81
C LEU A 159 -12.05 22.78 10.77
N THR A 160 -12.69 21.91 11.54
CA THR A 160 -13.54 22.33 12.66
C THR A 160 -12.67 22.61 13.88
N ALA A 161 -13.17 23.42 14.81
CA ALA A 161 -12.46 23.69 16.07
C ALA A 161 -12.08 22.42 16.84
N SER A 162 -12.83 21.33 16.68
CA SER A 162 -12.51 20.03 17.29
C SER A 162 -11.29 19.33 16.67
N GLN A 163 -10.81 19.79 15.52
CA GLN A 163 -9.63 19.26 14.80
C GLN A 163 -8.38 20.11 15.04
N PHE A 164 -8.54 21.32 15.56
CA PHE A 164 -7.40 22.16 15.97
C PHE A 164 -6.58 21.44 17.05
N GLY A 165 -5.26 21.54 16.96
CA GLY A 165 -4.35 20.81 17.84
C GLY A 165 -4.28 19.29 17.60
N LYS A 166 -5.05 18.73 16.65
CA LYS A 166 -5.03 17.30 16.32
C LYS A 166 -4.40 17.00 14.97
N LEU A 167 -4.37 17.96 14.06
CA LEU A 167 -3.68 17.79 12.78
C LEU A 167 -2.18 17.80 13.04
N GLN A 168 -1.53 16.70 12.72
CA GLN A 168 -0.09 16.54 12.87
C GLN A 168 0.52 16.10 11.55
N VAL A 169 1.71 16.61 11.27
CA VAL A 169 2.57 16.15 10.18
C VAL A 169 3.92 15.73 10.73
N GLN A 170 4.50 14.69 10.16
CA GLN A 170 5.86 14.26 10.43
C GLN A 170 6.75 14.63 9.25
N LYS A 171 7.79 15.43 9.54
CA LYS A 171 8.82 15.83 8.57
C LYS A 171 9.73 14.64 8.24
N LEU A 172 10.52 14.75 7.17
CA LEU A 172 11.47 13.70 6.75
C LEU A 172 12.54 13.39 7.82
N ASP A 173 12.85 14.34 8.68
CA ASP A 173 13.78 14.16 9.81
C ASP A 173 13.14 13.52 11.05
N GLY A 174 11.87 13.14 10.96
CA GLY A 174 11.09 12.58 12.06
C GLY A 174 10.43 13.61 12.98
N THR A 175 10.70 14.92 12.81
CA THR A 175 10.09 15.97 13.62
C THR A 175 8.59 16.00 13.40
N VAL A 176 7.82 16.01 14.49
CA VAL A 176 6.35 16.11 14.44
C VAL A 176 5.94 17.55 14.70
N VAL A 177 5.20 18.14 13.78
CA VAL A 177 4.57 19.45 13.91
C VAL A 177 3.07 19.27 14.13
N THR A 178 2.57 19.87 15.21
CA THR A 178 1.12 19.91 15.50
C THR A 178 0.58 21.26 15.08
N PHE A 179 -0.48 21.26 14.27
CA PHE A 179 -1.13 22.50 13.83
C PHE A 179 -1.71 23.28 15.01
N ASP A 180 -1.30 24.54 15.17
CA ASP A 180 -1.69 25.41 16.27
C ASP A 180 -2.86 26.37 15.91
N GLY A 181 -3.55 26.09 14.81
CA GLY A 181 -4.61 26.96 14.30
C GLY A 181 -5.74 27.21 15.28
N GLU A 182 -6.18 28.45 15.30
CA GLU A 182 -7.36 28.92 16.06
C GLU A 182 -8.30 29.66 15.13
N ALA A 183 -9.59 29.66 15.44
CA ALA A 183 -10.56 30.47 14.71
C ALA A 183 -10.64 31.89 15.29
N ASP A 184 -10.48 32.91 14.45
CA ASP A 184 -10.74 34.30 14.86
C ASP A 184 -12.25 34.56 15.02
N ALA A 185 -12.58 35.77 15.50
CA ALA A 185 -13.98 36.19 15.69
C ALA A 185 -14.82 36.21 14.39
N LYS A 186 -14.18 36.19 13.23
CA LYS A 186 -14.82 36.13 11.90
C LYS A 186 -14.86 34.71 11.31
N GLY A 187 -14.33 33.72 12.04
CA GLY A 187 -14.24 32.35 11.58
C GLY A 187 -13.06 32.06 10.65
N ASN A 188 -12.10 33.00 10.47
CA ASN A 188 -10.88 32.71 9.73
C ASN A 188 -9.92 31.94 10.62
N ILE A 189 -9.17 31.02 10.04
CA ILE A 189 -8.16 30.26 10.77
C ILE A 189 -6.86 31.06 10.79
N ILE A 190 -6.37 31.32 11.99
CA ILE A 190 -5.08 31.95 12.25
C ILE A 190 -4.14 30.86 12.79
N SER A 191 -2.93 30.77 12.28
CA SER A 191 -1.90 29.84 12.73
C SER A 191 -0.53 30.50 12.68
N SER A 192 0.30 30.22 13.68
CA SER A 192 1.70 30.67 13.70
C SER A 192 2.63 29.68 12.98
N ASN A 193 2.22 28.41 12.84
CA ASN A 193 3.04 27.34 12.29
C ASN A 193 2.51 26.72 10.98
N ALA A 194 1.56 27.38 10.32
CA ALA A 194 1.03 26.88 9.05
C ALA A 194 2.13 26.63 8.01
N ALA A 195 3.17 27.47 7.97
CA ALA A 195 4.30 27.30 7.07
C ALA A 195 5.11 26.00 7.32
N ASP A 196 5.06 25.46 8.52
CA ASP A 196 5.73 24.23 8.91
C ASP A 196 4.92 22.97 8.64
N MET A 197 3.67 23.12 8.22
CA MET A 197 2.76 22.00 7.96
C MET A 197 3.03 21.34 6.61
N VAL A 198 4.27 20.85 6.45
CA VAL A 198 4.75 20.09 5.29
C VAL A 198 5.32 18.77 5.77
N GLY A 199 4.73 17.67 5.35
CA GLY A 199 5.16 16.34 5.81
C GLY A 199 4.12 15.26 5.63
N PHE A 200 4.40 14.09 6.17
CA PHE A 200 3.44 12.98 6.23
C PHE A 200 2.36 13.28 7.27
N LYS A 201 1.12 13.20 6.87
CA LYS A 201 0.00 13.32 7.80
C LYS A 201 0.04 12.19 8.83
N LEU A 202 0.00 12.53 10.12
CA LEU A 202 -0.16 11.54 11.18
C LEU A 202 -1.65 11.31 11.47
N PRO A 203 -2.15 10.07 11.35
CA PRO A 203 -3.53 9.76 11.73
C PRO A 203 -3.66 9.79 13.26
N THR A 204 -4.66 10.51 13.77
CA THR A 204 -4.91 10.64 15.21
C THR A 204 -5.62 9.45 15.83
N SER A 205 -6.13 8.51 15.02
CA SER A 205 -7.00 7.40 15.47
C SER A 205 -6.53 6.02 15.04
N VAL A 206 -5.32 5.89 14.51
CA VAL A 206 -4.80 4.57 14.11
C VAL A 206 -4.14 3.92 15.31
N ALA A 207 -4.71 2.81 15.77
CA ALA A 207 -4.08 1.99 16.79
C ALA A 207 -2.84 1.30 16.24
N LYS A 208 -1.78 1.24 17.06
CA LYS A 208 -0.59 0.44 16.79
C LYS A 208 -1.01 -1.01 16.55
N ARG A 209 -0.51 -1.61 15.48
CA ARG A 209 -0.76 -3.02 15.19
C ARG A 209 0.14 -3.91 16.04
N TYR A 210 -0.34 -5.11 16.33
CA TYR A 210 0.47 -6.10 17.01
C TYR A 210 1.58 -6.60 16.10
N SER A 211 2.66 -7.11 16.72
CA SER A 211 3.75 -7.77 16.02
C SER A 211 3.25 -8.96 15.21
N ILE A 212 3.88 -9.19 14.08
CA ILE A 212 3.59 -10.33 13.20
C ILE A 212 4.34 -11.56 13.73
N GLU A 213 3.62 -12.66 13.87
CA GLU A 213 4.15 -13.96 14.26
C GLU A 213 3.98 -14.97 13.11
N PRO A 214 4.80 -16.04 13.07
CA PRO A 214 4.70 -17.05 11.99
C PRO A 214 3.31 -17.64 11.81
N ARG A 215 2.52 -17.78 12.89
CA ARG A 215 1.14 -18.28 12.81
C ARG A 215 0.23 -17.41 11.94
N HIS A 216 0.50 -16.10 11.83
CA HIS A 216 -0.33 -15.17 11.06
C HIS A 216 -0.26 -15.40 9.54
N TYR A 217 0.70 -16.21 9.09
CA TYR A 217 0.75 -16.68 7.69
C TYR A 217 -0.25 -17.79 7.39
N LEU A 218 -0.77 -18.45 8.43
CA LEU A 218 -1.74 -19.52 8.33
C LEU A 218 -3.08 -19.09 8.94
N GLU A 219 -4.18 -19.53 8.35
CA GLU A 219 -5.48 -19.34 8.96
C GLU A 219 -5.74 -20.43 10.01
N PRO A 220 -6.39 -20.12 11.15
CA PRO A 220 -6.79 -21.16 12.09
C PRO A 220 -7.87 -22.06 11.46
N VAL A 221 -7.79 -23.33 11.74
CA VAL A 221 -8.91 -24.24 11.45
C VAL A 221 -10.05 -23.95 12.43
N CYS A 222 -11.25 -23.68 11.92
CA CYS A 222 -12.41 -23.41 12.75
C CYS A 222 -12.66 -24.55 13.74
N THR A 223 -12.88 -24.25 15.01
CA THR A 223 -13.14 -25.24 16.07
C THR A 223 -14.34 -26.14 15.77
N ASP A 224 -15.37 -25.59 15.11
CA ASP A 224 -16.53 -26.38 14.69
C ASP A 224 -16.17 -27.43 13.63
N VAL A 225 -15.25 -27.09 12.71
CA VAL A 225 -14.76 -28.06 11.71
C VAL A 225 -13.99 -29.17 12.41
N ILE A 226 -13.08 -28.84 13.33
CA ILE A 226 -12.34 -29.82 14.13
C ILE A 226 -13.32 -30.76 14.85
N SER A 227 -14.31 -30.19 15.53
CA SER A 227 -15.32 -30.95 16.28
C SER A 227 -16.14 -31.89 15.37
N GLN A 228 -16.54 -31.44 14.18
CA GLN A 228 -17.25 -32.27 13.20
C GLN A 228 -16.41 -33.44 12.69
N TYR A 229 -15.12 -33.23 12.48
CA TYR A 229 -14.19 -34.30 12.07
C TYR A 229 -14.03 -35.33 13.17
N ILE A 230 -13.82 -34.90 14.41
CA ILE A 230 -13.71 -35.78 15.59
C ILE A 230 -14.98 -36.62 15.74
N THR A 231 -16.15 -36.00 15.63
CA THR A 231 -17.45 -36.71 15.73
C THR A 231 -17.60 -37.80 14.67
N ARG A 232 -16.96 -37.65 13.53
CA ARG A 232 -16.96 -38.64 12.42
C ARG A 232 -15.84 -39.66 12.51
N GLY A 233 -15.02 -39.61 13.58
CA GLY A 233 -13.90 -40.52 13.79
C GLY A 233 -12.61 -40.15 13.05
N TYR A 234 -12.51 -38.93 12.56
CA TYR A 234 -11.31 -38.42 11.92
C TYR A 234 -10.57 -37.44 12.85
N SER A 235 -9.27 -37.32 12.67
CA SER A 235 -8.45 -36.30 13.33
C SER A 235 -8.06 -35.20 12.32
N ILE A 236 -8.21 -33.97 12.74
CA ILE A 236 -7.66 -32.81 12.03
C ILE A 236 -6.94 -31.94 13.06
N GLU A 237 -5.69 -31.62 12.79
CA GLU A 237 -4.87 -30.83 13.68
C GLU A 237 -5.04 -29.33 13.38
N GLN A 238 -4.91 -28.52 14.40
CA GLN A 238 -4.86 -27.08 14.28
C GLN A 238 -3.53 -26.65 13.63
N ASN A 239 -3.57 -25.60 12.83
CA ASN A 239 -2.35 -25.00 12.31
C ASN A 239 -1.42 -24.55 13.46
N PRO A 240 -0.07 -24.67 13.28
CA PRO A 240 0.87 -24.35 14.33
C PRO A 240 0.71 -22.92 14.88
N GLY A 241 0.66 -22.81 16.20
CA GLY A 241 0.55 -21.53 16.90
C GLY A 241 -0.86 -21.00 17.13
N TRP A 242 -1.89 -21.74 16.66
CA TRP A 242 -3.30 -21.42 16.90
C TRP A 242 -3.94 -22.31 17.97
#